data_be89c96dc5f29b9456d55dd4666261e8
#
_entry.id   be89c96dc5f29b9456d55dd4666261e8
#
_cell.length_a   1.000
_cell.length_b   1.000
_cell.length_c   1.000
_cell.angle_alpha   90.00
_cell.angle_beta   90.00
_cell.angle_gamma   90.00
#
_symmetry.space_group_name_H-M   'P 1'
#
loop_
_entity.id
_entity.type
_entity.pdbx_description
1 polymer ?
#
loop_
_entity_poly.entity_id
_entity_poly.type
_entity_poly.pdbx_seq_one_letter_code
_entity_poly.pdbx_strand_id
1 'polypeptide(L)'
;MTRKLSFLLFAAVFFVLQGCASTITKGADRRTQGAFIEDGSIEDTATERIKNKYADKVHINVNSYNRKVLVTGEVADEAVKADITRIIGGVQNVSEIYNELTVGPLTSLSSRSSDTLTTSNVMFRMRDSGKDFFRAERVKVVTEHDIVYMLGLVTHAEAEIAKEIASTSRGVKKVVPLFEYID
;
A
#
# COMPACT_ATOMS: atom_id res chain seq x y z
N MET A 1 21.75 17.37 -50.66
CA MET A 1 20.70 16.46 -50.15
C MET A 1 20.89 16.06 -48.67
N THR A 2 22.10 16.10 -48.11
CA THR A 2 22.44 15.67 -46.74
C THR A 2 21.92 16.56 -45.62
N ARG A 3 21.82 17.91 -45.80
CA ARG A 3 21.34 18.82 -44.75
C ARG A 3 19.84 18.68 -44.40
N LYS A 4 18.99 18.30 -45.37
CA LYS A 4 17.54 18.08 -45.11
C LYS A 4 17.27 16.75 -44.39
N LEU A 5 18.12 15.74 -44.62
CA LEU A 5 18.03 14.45 -43.97
C LEU A 5 18.39 14.52 -42.48
N SER A 6 19.45 15.33 -42.13
CA SER A 6 19.83 15.57 -40.74
C SER A 6 18.74 16.29 -39.94
N PHE A 7 18.03 17.25 -40.54
CA PHE A 7 16.93 17.96 -39.89
C PHE A 7 15.73 17.07 -39.60
N LEU A 8 15.41 16.14 -40.51
CA LEU A 8 14.35 15.15 -40.34
C LEU A 8 14.69 14.12 -39.24
N LEU A 9 15.96 13.70 -39.15
CA LEU A 9 16.40 12.79 -38.10
C LEU A 9 16.36 13.46 -36.70
N PHE A 10 16.72 14.75 -36.62
CA PHE A 10 16.69 15.50 -35.37
C PHE A 10 15.25 15.77 -34.88
N ALA A 11 14.32 16.04 -35.82
CA ALA A 11 12.89 16.19 -35.51
C ALA A 11 12.24 14.89 -35.06
N ALA A 12 12.63 13.74 -35.63
CA ALA A 12 12.11 12.43 -35.24
C ALA A 12 12.58 12.01 -33.83
N VAL A 13 13.80 12.33 -33.43
CA VAL A 13 14.34 12.05 -32.10
C VAL A 13 13.67 12.92 -31.02
N PHE A 14 13.27 14.15 -31.36
CA PHE A 14 12.57 15.03 -30.42
C PHE A 14 11.12 14.59 -30.13
N PHE A 15 10.49 13.86 -31.06
CA PHE A 15 9.13 13.34 -30.85
C PHE A 15 9.05 12.07 -29.98
N VAL A 16 10.16 11.33 -29.83
CA VAL A 16 10.20 10.10 -29.02
C VAL A 16 10.37 10.40 -27.51
N LEU A 17 10.78 11.63 -27.15
CA LEU A 17 10.98 12.05 -25.75
C LEU A 17 9.71 12.60 -25.08
N GLN A 18 8.56 12.61 -25.74
CA GLN A 18 7.30 13.11 -25.18
C GLN A 18 6.42 12.00 -24.55
N GLY A 19 6.91 10.82 -24.33
CA GLY A 19 6.09 9.72 -23.90
C GLY A 19 6.54 9.07 -22.61
N CYS A 20 6.28 9.67 -21.47
CA CYS A 20 5.97 8.98 -20.22
C CYS A 20 5.41 9.99 -19.21
N ALA A 21 4.40 10.76 -19.60
CA ALA A 21 3.44 11.23 -18.63
C ALA A 21 2.63 10.00 -18.27
N SER A 22 3.02 9.27 -17.20
CA SER A 22 2.17 8.30 -16.55
C SER A 22 0.84 9.02 -16.26
N THR A 23 -0.18 8.69 -17.02
CA THR A 23 -1.55 9.03 -16.71
C THR A 23 -1.89 8.31 -15.39
N ILE A 24 -1.49 8.93 -14.27
CA ILE A 24 -2.14 8.67 -12.99
C ILE A 24 -3.59 8.96 -13.30
N THR A 25 -4.43 7.95 -13.25
CA THR A 25 -5.87 8.05 -13.46
C THR A 25 -6.40 9.02 -12.40
N LYS A 26 -6.39 10.32 -12.77
CA LYS A 26 -6.94 11.39 -11.93
C LYS A 26 -8.40 11.05 -11.68
N GLY A 27 -8.73 10.63 -10.48
CA GLY A 27 -10.11 10.42 -10.05
C GLY A 27 -10.41 9.11 -9.32
N ALA A 28 -9.51 8.11 -9.33
CA ALA A 28 -9.73 6.87 -8.59
C ALA A 28 -9.25 6.99 -7.14
N ASP A 29 -7.99 7.37 -6.91
CA ASP A 29 -7.43 7.64 -5.57
C ASP A 29 -7.83 9.04 -5.10
N ARG A 30 -8.32 9.16 -3.87
CA ARG A 30 -8.76 10.44 -3.28
C ARG A 30 -7.67 11.19 -2.55
N ARG A 31 -6.50 10.59 -2.37
CA ARG A 31 -5.35 11.30 -1.80
C ARG A 31 -4.89 12.40 -2.74
N THR A 32 -4.41 13.50 -2.17
CA THR A 32 -3.66 14.48 -2.96
C THR A 32 -2.38 13.85 -3.51
N GLN A 33 -1.86 14.37 -4.60
CA GLN A 33 -0.59 13.90 -5.14
C GLN A 33 0.56 14.06 -4.11
N GLY A 34 0.54 15.14 -3.31
CA GLY A 34 1.48 15.35 -2.22
C GLY A 34 1.39 14.23 -1.18
N ALA A 35 0.18 13.90 -0.70
CA ALA A 35 -0.02 12.81 0.26
C ALA A 35 0.43 11.45 -0.29
N PHE A 36 0.17 11.19 -1.58
CA PHE A 36 0.62 9.95 -2.23
C PHE A 36 2.16 9.82 -2.25
N ILE A 37 2.88 10.89 -2.60
CA ILE A 37 4.36 10.93 -2.60
C ILE A 37 4.89 10.80 -1.18
N GLU A 38 4.26 11.50 -0.24
CA GLU A 38 4.63 11.48 1.18
C GLU A 38 4.46 10.09 1.80
N ASP A 39 3.37 9.40 1.49
CA ASP A 39 3.15 8.02 1.93
C ASP A 39 4.31 7.10 1.49
N GLY A 40 4.77 7.19 0.24
CA GLY A 40 5.93 6.45 -0.23
C GLY A 40 7.21 6.80 0.55
N SER A 41 7.46 8.09 0.80
CA SER A 41 8.61 8.53 1.60
C SER A 41 8.57 8.03 3.05
N ILE A 42 7.38 7.98 3.65
CA ILE A 42 7.18 7.42 5.00
C ILE A 42 7.49 5.92 5.01
N GLU A 43 6.96 5.15 4.04
CA GLU A 43 7.20 3.71 3.91
C GLU A 43 8.70 3.40 3.79
N ASP A 44 9.39 4.08 2.88
CA ASP A 44 10.82 3.90 2.63
C ASP A 44 11.65 4.26 3.87
N THR A 45 11.42 5.43 4.45
CA THR A 45 12.19 5.92 5.62
C THR A 45 11.97 5.02 6.83
N ALA A 46 10.74 4.63 7.12
CA ALA A 46 10.43 3.74 8.24
C ALA A 46 11.07 2.36 8.05
N THR A 47 10.92 1.79 6.84
CA THR A 47 11.49 0.49 6.51
C THR A 47 13.02 0.50 6.62
N GLU A 48 13.69 1.52 6.09
CA GLU A 48 15.13 1.68 6.17
C GLU A 48 15.61 1.77 7.64
N ARG A 49 14.99 2.61 8.45
CA ARG A 49 15.35 2.77 9.88
C ARG A 49 15.18 1.47 10.66
N ILE A 50 14.09 0.73 10.40
CA ILE A 50 13.84 -0.56 11.06
C ILE A 50 14.87 -1.60 10.61
N LYS A 51 15.13 -1.72 9.31
CA LYS A 51 16.13 -2.65 8.76
C LYS A 51 17.55 -2.34 9.27
N ASN A 52 17.92 -1.07 9.34
CA ASN A 52 19.24 -0.68 9.86
C ASN A 52 19.44 -1.08 11.32
N LYS A 53 18.37 -1.14 12.11
CA LYS A 53 18.45 -1.52 13.53
C LYS A 53 18.33 -3.02 13.77
N TYR A 54 17.44 -3.69 13.05
CA TYR A 54 17.05 -5.07 13.33
C TYR A 54 17.50 -6.09 12.28
N ALA A 55 17.87 -5.64 11.07
CA ALA A 55 18.27 -6.50 9.95
C ALA A 55 17.24 -7.65 9.74
N ASP A 56 17.72 -8.89 9.72
CA ASP A 56 16.89 -10.08 9.47
C ASP A 56 16.21 -10.65 10.73
N LYS A 57 16.33 -9.94 11.88
CA LYS A 57 15.71 -10.39 13.14
C LYS A 57 14.20 -10.13 13.21
N VAL A 58 13.67 -9.37 12.27
CA VAL A 58 12.25 -9.04 12.16
C VAL A 58 11.78 -9.24 10.72
N HIS A 59 10.53 -9.59 10.57
CA HIS A 59 9.83 -9.47 9.30
C HIS A 59 8.81 -8.35 9.44
N ILE A 60 8.92 -7.31 8.63
CA ILE A 60 8.00 -6.17 8.68
C ILE A 60 7.54 -5.73 7.29
N ASN A 61 6.28 -5.35 7.22
CA ASN A 61 5.69 -4.65 6.10
C ASN A 61 5.15 -3.31 6.62
N VAL A 62 5.70 -2.21 6.10
CA VAL A 62 5.23 -0.86 6.41
C VAL A 62 4.39 -0.37 5.25
N ASN A 63 3.18 0.06 5.54
CA ASN A 63 2.24 0.59 4.57
C ASN A 63 1.68 1.92 5.05
N SER A 64 1.79 2.97 4.26
CA SER A 64 1.21 4.27 4.56
C SER A 64 0.04 4.58 3.61
N TYR A 65 -0.99 5.21 4.13
CA TYR A 65 -2.10 5.76 3.37
C TYR A 65 -2.61 7.02 4.05
N ASN A 66 -2.52 8.15 3.37
CA ASN A 66 -2.85 9.46 3.90
C ASN A 66 -2.14 9.76 5.23
N ARG A 67 -0.83 9.40 5.33
CA ARG A 67 0.06 9.57 6.50
C ARG A 67 -0.30 8.70 7.72
N LYS A 68 -1.27 7.81 7.60
CA LYS A 68 -1.54 6.76 8.58
C LYS A 68 -0.76 5.52 8.21
N VAL A 69 -0.02 4.99 9.14
CA VAL A 69 0.92 3.88 8.92
C VAL A 69 0.37 2.62 9.54
N LEU A 70 0.21 1.59 8.73
CA LEU A 70 0.02 0.22 9.17
C LEU A 70 1.37 -0.51 9.12
N VAL A 71 1.77 -1.09 10.21
CA VAL A 71 2.92 -2.01 10.26
C VAL A 71 2.45 -3.40 10.66
N THR A 72 2.75 -4.39 9.80
CA THR A 72 2.44 -5.81 9.99
C THR A 72 3.69 -6.66 9.92
N GLY A 73 3.60 -7.93 10.31
CA GLY A 73 4.70 -8.90 10.30
C GLY A 73 5.00 -9.47 11.68
N GLU A 74 6.23 -9.96 11.89
CA GLU A 74 6.63 -10.64 13.12
C GLU A 74 7.88 -10.03 13.74
N VAL A 75 7.87 -10.04 15.08
CA VAL A 75 8.96 -9.57 15.94
C VAL A 75 9.22 -10.55 17.08
N ALA A 76 10.43 -10.53 17.64
CA ALA A 76 10.83 -11.46 18.68
C ALA A 76 10.09 -11.28 20.01
N ASP A 77 9.77 -10.04 20.38
CA ASP A 77 9.18 -9.70 21.67
C ASP A 77 8.46 -8.35 21.64
N GLU A 78 7.74 -8.05 22.72
CA GLU A 78 6.97 -6.80 22.90
C GLU A 78 7.87 -5.55 22.97
N ALA A 79 9.11 -5.67 23.42
CA ALA A 79 10.04 -4.53 23.47
C ALA A 79 10.43 -4.10 22.04
N VAL A 80 10.69 -5.06 21.17
CA VAL A 80 10.94 -4.81 19.73
C VAL A 80 9.70 -4.21 19.08
N LYS A 81 8.51 -4.74 19.36
CA LYS A 81 7.24 -4.21 18.85
C LYS A 81 7.04 -2.75 19.24
N ALA A 82 7.25 -2.42 20.50
CA ALA A 82 7.14 -1.05 21.00
C ALA A 82 8.20 -0.11 20.40
N ASP A 83 9.44 -0.60 20.23
CA ASP A 83 10.52 0.18 19.64
C ASP A 83 10.26 0.48 18.14
N ILE A 84 9.69 -0.45 17.40
CA ILE A 84 9.28 -0.21 16.00
C ILE A 84 8.21 0.90 15.93
N THR A 85 7.22 0.90 16.84
CA THR A 85 6.26 2.01 16.93
C THR A 85 6.97 3.34 17.13
N ARG A 86 7.97 3.38 18.03
CA ARG A 86 8.74 4.59 18.29
C ARG A 86 9.57 5.05 17.08
N ILE A 87 10.17 4.10 16.34
CA ILE A 87 10.92 4.40 15.12
C ILE A 87 10.00 5.02 14.05
N ILE A 88 8.82 4.44 13.83
CA ILE A 88 7.83 4.93 12.86
C ILE A 88 7.31 6.30 13.30
N GLY A 89 7.00 6.49 14.60
CA GLY A 89 6.55 7.77 15.15
C GLY A 89 7.58 8.90 15.03
N GLY A 90 8.87 8.56 14.87
CA GLY A 90 9.94 9.51 14.59
C GLY A 90 10.12 9.85 13.09
N VAL A 91 9.29 9.29 12.20
CA VAL A 91 9.28 9.66 10.78
C VAL A 91 8.41 10.89 10.59
N GLN A 92 8.92 11.86 9.82
CA GLN A 92 8.22 13.12 9.58
C GLN A 92 6.86 12.84 8.92
N ASN A 93 5.85 13.61 9.31
CA ASN A 93 4.49 13.62 8.76
C ASN A 93 3.65 12.35 9.03
N VAL A 94 4.12 11.40 9.80
CA VAL A 94 3.28 10.31 10.32
C VAL A 94 2.23 10.88 11.26
N SER A 95 0.95 10.61 10.99
CA SER A 95 -0.18 11.13 11.78
C SER A 95 -0.75 10.08 12.75
N GLU A 96 -0.75 8.81 12.35
CA GLU A 96 -1.31 7.71 13.14
C GLU A 96 -0.57 6.41 12.82
N ILE A 97 -0.47 5.50 13.80
CA ILE A 97 0.22 4.21 13.64
C ILE A 97 -0.69 3.08 14.12
N TYR A 98 -0.98 2.16 13.22
CA TYR A 98 -1.63 0.87 13.50
C TYR A 98 -0.54 -0.20 13.58
N ASN A 99 -0.14 -0.56 14.82
CA ASN A 99 0.88 -1.57 15.03
C ASN A 99 0.25 -2.96 15.20
N GLU A 100 0.16 -3.69 14.10
CA GLU A 100 -0.40 -5.03 14.00
C GLU A 100 0.71 -6.11 13.93
N LEU A 101 1.89 -5.80 14.46
CA LEU A 101 2.98 -6.77 14.57
C LEU A 101 2.62 -7.90 15.54
N THR A 102 2.90 -9.12 15.14
CA THR A 102 2.76 -10.31 15.96
C THR A 102 4.07 -10.64 16.66
N VAL A 103 4.02 -10.95 17.96
CA VAL A 103 5.19 -11.47 18.69
C VAL A 103 5.26 -12.98 18.48
N GLY A 104 6.35 -13.44 17.88
CA GLY A 104 6.54 -14.85 17.57
C GLY A 104 7.63 -15.10 16.54
N PRO A 105 7.78 -16.36 16.13
CA PRO A 105 8.75 -16.75 15.11
C PRO A 105 8.38 -16.14 13.75
N LEU A 106 9.40 -15.87 12.93
CA LEU A 106 9.19 -15.36 11.57
C LEU A 106 8.41 -16.38 10.72
N THR A 107 7.41 -15.91 10.00
CA THR A 107 6.62 -16.75 9.08
C THR A 107 7.46 -17.28 7.91
N SER A 108 7.01 -18.45 7.41
CA SER A 108 7.64 -19.07 6.25
C SER A 108 7.35 -18.28 4.97
N LEU A 109 8.22 -18.44 3.96
CA LEU A 109 8.00 -17.86 2.63
C LEU A 109 6.69 -18.34 1.98
N SER A 110 6.26 -19.58 2.27
CA SER A 110 5.01 -20.13 1.75
C SER A 110 3.79 -19.40 2.32
N SER A 111 3.81 -19.05 3.61
CA SER A 111 2.74 -18.26 4.23
C SER A 111 2.63 -16.87 3.60
N ARG A 112 3.76 -16.17 3.45
CA ARG A 112 3.81 -14.86 2.81
C ARG A 112 3.32 -14.87 1.36
N SER A 113 3.62 -15.95 0.62
CA SER A 113 3.11 -16.14 -0.75
C SER A 113 1.59 -16.33 -0.75
N SER A 114 1.04 -17.05 0.25
CA SER A 114 -0.41 -17.20 0.43
C SER A 114 -1.09 -15.85 0.68
N ASP A 115 -0.52 -15.03 1.56
CA ASP A 115 -1.04 -13.69 1.86
C ASP A 115 -1.04 -12.78 0.61
N THR A 116 0.03 -12.86 -0.20
CA THR A 116 0.11 -12.13 -1.49
C THR A 116 -1.00 -12.57 -2.45
N LEU A 117 -1.28 -13.88 -2.54
CA LEU A 117 -2.37 -14.40 -3.38
C LEU A 117 -3.74 -13.96 -2.85
N THR A 118 -3.92 -13.95 -1.54
CA THR A 118 -5.16 -13.46 -0.89
C THR A 118 -5.37 -11.99 -1.19
N THR A 119 -4.35 -11.13 -1.03
CA THR A 119 -4.42 -9.71 -1.41
C THR A 119 -4.84 -9.55 -2.87
N SER A 120 -4.18 -10.29 -3.78
CA SER A 120 -4.46 -10.21 -5.22
C SER A 120 -5.89 -10.62 -5.54
N ASN A 121 -6.41 -11.68 -4.89
CA ASN A 121 -7.78 -12.14 -5.07
C ASN A 121 -8.81 -11.11 -4.57
N VAL A 122 -8.57 -10.53 -3.38
CA VAL A 122 -9.45 -9.47 -2.83
C VAL A 122 -9.49 -8.27 -3.78
N MET A 123 -8.32 -7.79 -4.23
CA MET A 123 -8.22 -6.67 -5.16
C MET A 123 -8.89 -6.94 -6.51
N PHE A 124 -8.73 -8.15 -7.06
CA PHE A 124 -9.41 -8.54 -8.28
C PHE A 124 -10.94 -8.48 -8.12
N ARG A 125 -11.47 -9.08 -7.05
CA ARG A 125 -12.92 -9.07 -6.77
C ARG A 125 -13.46 -7.65 -6.52
N MET A 126 -12.66 -6.77 -5.90
CA MET A 126 -13.04 -5.36 -5.73
C MET A 126 -13.15 -4.64 -7.08
N ARG A 127 -12.23 -4.88 -8.02
CA ARG A 127 -12.29 -4.30 -9.36
C ARG A 127 -13.47 -4.83 -10.19
N ASP A 128 -13.80 -6.11 -9.99
CA ASP A 128 -14.90 -6.79 -10.67
C ASP A 128 -16.24 -6.69 -9.92
N SER A 129 -16.36 -5.77 -8.98
CA SER A 129 -17.55 -5.67 -8.11
C SER A 129 -18.83 -5.30 -8.84
N GLY A 130 -18.76 -4.75 -10.06
CA GLY A 130 -19.90 -4.28 -10.84
C GLY A 130 -20.65 -3.09 -10.21
N LYS A 131 -20.07 -2.42 -9.21
CA LYS A 131 -20.66 -1.25 -8.55
C LYS A 131 -20.08 0.04 -9.12
N ASP A 132 -20.86 0.79 -9.87
CA ASP A 132 -20.40 2.00 -10.58
C ASP A 132 -19.81 3.08 -9.68
N PHE A 133 -20.30 3.19 -8.44
CA PHE A 133 -19.83 4.18 -7.46
C PHE A 133 -18.61 3.71 -6.67
N PHE A 134 -18.28 2.41 -6.66
CA PHE A 134 -17.13 1.85 -5.95
C PHE A 134 -15.90 1.80 -6.89
N ARG A 135 -14.75 2.18 -6.36
CA ARG A 135 -13.46 2.11 -7.06
C ARG A 135 -12.43 1.42 -6.18
N ALA A 136 -11.92 0.29 -6.63
CA ALA A 136 -10.93 -0.50 -5.88
C ALA A 136 -9.65 0.29 -5.55
N GLU A 137 -9.28 1.25 -6.40
CA GLU A 137 -8.11 2.12 -6.24
C GLU A 137 -8.20 3.07 -5.04
N ARG A 138 -9.39 3.21 -4.44
CA ARG A 138 -9.60 3.99 -3.19
C ARG A 138 -9.25 3.21 -1.93
N VAL A 139 -8.98 1.91 -2.08
CA VAL A 139 -8.70 1.00 -0.97
C VAL A 139 -7.33 0.36 -1.16
N LYS A 140 -6.43 0.57 -0.21
CA LYS A 140 -5.17 -0.17 -0.10
C LYS A 140 -5.42 -1.42 0.73
N VAL A 141 -5.16 -2.59 0.15
CA VAL A 141 -5.36 -3.90 0.79
C VAL A 141 -4.01 -4.48 1.16
N VAL A 142 -3.86 -4.88 2.40
CA VAL A 142 -2.67 -5.57 2.95
C VAL A 142 -3.15 -6.84 3.63
N THR A 143 -2.53 -7.98 3.32
CA THR A 143 -2.82 -9.24 4.01
C THR A 143 -1.61 -9.71 4.78
N GLU A 144 -1.82 -10.06 6.04
CA GLU A 144 -0.82 -10.68 6.92
C GLU A 144 -1.49 -11.76 7.76
N HIS A 145 -0.99 -12.99 7.76
CA HIS A 145 -1.57 -14.14 8.48
C HIS A 145 -3.06 -14.38 8.19
N ASP A 146 -3.47 -14.31 6.93
CA ASP A 146 -4.87 -14.40 6.48
C ASP A 146 -5.79 -13.28 7.05
N ILE A 147 -5.24 -12.27 7.69
CA ILE A 147 -5.95 -11.07 8.13
C ILE A 147 -5.80 -9.99 7.05
N VAL A 148 -6.90 -9.49 6.56
CA VAL A 148 -6.95 -8.43 5.55
C VAL A 148 -7.16 -7.09 6.23
N TYR A 149 -6.18 -6.22 6.12
CA TYR A 149 -6.25 -4.83 6.53
C TYR A 149 -6.59 -3.96 5.32
N MET A 150 -7.45 -2.99 5.52
CA MET A 150 -7.89 -2.10 4.44
C MET A 150 -7.78 -0.64 4.87
N LEU A 151 -6.92 0.13 4.19
CA LEU A 151 -6.81 1.57 4.36
C LEU A 151 -7.48 2.28 3.18
N GLY A 152 -8.02 3.47 3.39
CA GLY A 152 -8.68 4.19 2.30
C GLY A 152 -9.38 5.46 2.76
N LEU A 153 -9.57 6.40 1.82
CA LEU A 153 -10.49 7.54 1.94
C LEU A 153 -11.80 7.15 1.25
N VAL A 154 -12.79 6.71 2.02
CA VAL A 154 -14.00 6.08 1.51
C VAL A 154 -15.26 6.62 2.17
N THR A 155 -16.39 6.51 1.48
CA THR A 155 -17.69 6.68 2.12
C THR A 155 -18.09 5.45 2.92
N HIS A 156 -19.03 5.55 3.85
CA HIS A 156 -19.56 4.39 4.56
C HIS A 156 -20.09 3.31 3.60
N ALA A 157 -20.79 3.72 2.53
CA ALA A 157 -21.30 2.80 1.52
C ALA A 157 -20.18 2.03 0.79
N GLU A 158 -19.08 2.70 0.45
CA GLU A 158 -17.90 2.07 -0.16
C GLU A 158 -17.19 1.12 0.81
N ALA A 159 -17.08 1.51 2.08
CA ALA A 159 -16.48 0.69 3.12
C ALA A 159 -17.25 -0.63 3.33
N GLU A 160 -18.60 -0.60 3.33
CA GLU A 160 -19.41 -1.81 3.46
C GLU A 160 -19.17 -2.77 2.28
N ILE A 161 -19.12 -2.26 1.05
CA ILE A 161 -18.81 -3.09 -0.12
C ILE A 161 -17.42 -3.70 -0.02
N ALA A 162 -16.41 -2.90 0.34
CA ALA A 162 -15.04 -3.38 0.50
C ALA A 162 -14.95 -4.50 1.55
N LYS A 163 -15.60 -4.32 2.71
CA LYS A 163 -15.66 -5.31 3.79
C LYS A 163 -16.37 -6.58 3.36
N GLU A 164 -17.51 -6.47 2.69
CA GLU A 164 -18.25 -7.63 2.18
C GLU A 164 -17.41 -8.45 1.21
N ILE A 165 -16.79 -7.80 0.22
CA ILE A 165 -15.94 -8.47 -0.76
C ILE A 165 -14.75 -9.14 -0.07
N ALA A 166 -14.07 -8.45 0.83
CA ALA A 166 -12.91 -8.99 1.53
C ALA A 166 -13.31 -10.20 2.40
N SER A 167 -14.34 -10.07 3.23
CA SER A 167 -14.77 -11.13 4.16
C SER A 167 -15.24 -12.41 3.47
N THR A 168 -15.76 -12.30 2.25
CA THR A 168 -16.22 -13.45 1.43
C THR A 168 -15.13 -13.96 0.48
N SER A 169 -13.92 -13.41 0.54
CA SER A 169 -12.80 -13.82 -0.32
C SER A 169 -12.08 -15.05 0.25
N ARG A 170 -11.66 -15.93 -0.66
CA ARG A 170 -10.94 -17.15 -0.27
C ARG A 170 -9.61 -16.79 0.40
N GLY A 171 -9.30 -17.43 1.51
CA GLY A 171 -8.07 -17.24 2.28
C GLY A 171 -8.15 -16.15 3.35
N VAL A 172 -9.28 -15.44 3.44
CA VAL A 172 -9.49 -14.39 4.44
C VAL A 172 -10.12 -14.98 5.70
N LYS A 173 -9.45 -14.83 6.84
CA LYS A 173 -9.97 -15.21 8.16
C LYS A 173 -10.59 -14.03 8.91
N LYS A 174 -10.05 -12.86 8.73
CA LYS A 174 -10.48 -11.63 9.42
C LYS A 174 -10.27 -10.42 8.52
N VAL A 175 -11.16 -9.44 8.65
CA VAL A 175 -11.04 -8.13 7.98
C VAL A 175 -10.93 -7.05 9.04
N VAL A 176 -9.94 -6.18 8.89
CA VAL A 176 -9.68 -5.03 9.76
C VAL A 176 -9.76 -3.76 8.93
N PRO A 177 -10.87 -3.03 8.97
CA PRO A 177 -10.98 -1.75 8.26
C PRO A 177 -10.27 -0.64 9.05
N LEU A 178 -9.36 0.07 8.38
CA LEU A 178 -8.62 1.21 8.88
C LEU A 178 -8.93 2.44 7.99
N PHE A 179 -10.21 2.65 7.72
CA PHE A 179 -10.68 3.67 6.80
C PHE A 179 -10.76 5.06 7.44
N GLU A 180 -10.61 6.07 6.61
CA GLU A 180 -11.06 7.42 6.88
C GLU A 180 -12.37 7.66 6.11
N TYR A 181 -13.41 8.02 6.82
CA TYR A 181 -14.71 8.33 6.22
C TYR A 181 -14.79 9.78 5.77
N ILE A 182 -15.42 9.99 4.61
CA ILE A 182 -15.50 11.30 3.95
C ILE A 182 -16.94 11.79 3.75
N ASP A 183 -17.94 11.09 4.30
CA ASP A 183 -19.37 11.42 4.31
C ASP A 183 -19.90 11.55 5.74
#